data_b4c96a74acbe08a8541532a6d262f780
#
_entry.id   b4c96a74acbe08a8541532a6d262f780
#
_cell.length_a   1.000
_cell.length_b   1.000
_cell.length_c   1.000
_cell.angle_alpha   90.00
_cell.angle_beta   90.00
_cell.angle_gamma   90.00
#
_symmetry.space_group_name_H-M   'P 1'
#
loop_
_entity.id
_entity.type
_entity.pdbx_description
1 polymer ?
#
loop_
_entity_poly.entity_id
_entity_poly.type
_entity_poly.pdbx_seq_one_letter_code
_entity_poly.pdbx_strand_id
1 'polypeptide(L)'
;MRLSPSDPRLCFNAPQAVDRSRGEVRLERFPPAVTKLLMGQIGPLANLRSSCGCSIRLLTDSPWIILHLDRLRHHQPIPQGVALEIKQPDGTWLTVDSSDLREHEGVVDVRLPTGLCAGELSECVVWMPLLSTAVITGVSVADDAHIESSPEETPSWLAIGDSLTQGFSTQSPLSSWVHRLMRQWKLPAWNLGVGGILIEPEAFRWALEAQRWPLVTIALGSNNGWRESTVDCAADNAALLVDLALANADQVVWCLPPWKPMEDGKGPTEFMGIPLDRDTGSRIARVREALRVRLATYPSVVVIDDLMPHDHRWYPDGLHPFAWGFARFAEGLAARFHPTAASVR
;
A
#
# COMPACT_ATOMS: atom_id res chain seq x y z
N MET A 1 -21.00 -23.05 -0.45
CA MET A 1 -20.48 -23.14 -1.85
C MET A 1 -19.07 -22.61 -1.91
N ARG A 2 -18.15 -23.33 -2.60
CA ARG A 2 -16.76 -22.88 -2.82
C ARG A 2 -16.57 -22.46 -4.28
N LEU A 3 -16.03 -21.26 -4.49
CA LEU A 3 -15.66 -20.68 -5.78
C LEU A 3 -14.18 -20.93 -6.03
N SER A 4 -13.84 -21.45 -7.21
CA SER A 4 -12.44 -21.52 -7.62
C SER A 4 -11.94 -20.12 -8.02
N PRO A 5 -10.63 -19.86 -8.01
CA PRO A 5 -10.09 -18.59 -8.48
C PRO A 5 -10.40 -18.26 -9.95
N SER A 6 -10.76 -19.27 -10.75
CA SER A 6 -11.20 -19.09 -12.15
C SER A 6 -12.67 -18.69 -12.29
N ASP A 7 -13.44 -18.68 -11.20
CA ASP A 7 -14.85 -18.26 -11.23
C ASP A 7 -14.99 -16.81 -11.69
N PRO A 8 -15.75 -16.51 -12.75
CA PRO A 8 -15.85 -15.16 -13.30
C PRO A 8 -16.54 -14.16 -12.36
N ARG A 9 -17.23 -14.63 -11.32
CA ARG A 9 -17.88 -13.78 -10.31
C ARG A 9 -16.87 -13.17 -9.32
N LEU A 10 -15.64 -13.71 -9.26
CA LEU A 10 -14.54 -13.15 -8.47
C LEU A 10 -13.77 -12.11 -9.30
N CYS A 11 -13.81 -10.86 -8.88
CA CYS A 11 -13.01 -9.79 -9.47
C CYS A 11 -11.75 -9.58 -8.64
N PHE A 12 -10.57 -9.72 -9.25
CA PHE A 12 -9.29 -9.52 -8.58
C PHE A 12 -8.73 -8.15 -8.96
N ASN A 13 -8.39 -7.34 -7.96
CA ASN A 13 -7.73 -6.06 -8.15
C ASN A 13 -6.24 -6.19 -7.76
N ALA A 14 -5.37 -6.11 -8.75
CA ALA A 14 -3.91 -6.09 -8.58
C ALA A 14 -3.27 -5.30 -9.72
N PRO A 15 -2.11 -4.64 -9.49
CA PRO A 15 -1.38 -3.90 -10.54
C PRO A 15 -0.88 -4.77 -11.70
N GLN A 16 -0.58 -6.05 -11.44
CA GLN A 16 -0.20 -6.99 -12.48
C GLN A 16 -1.39 -7.86 -12.91
N ALA A 17 -1.39 -8.26 -14.18
CA ALA A 17 -2.41 -9.19 -14.69
C ALA A 17 -2.46 -10.49 -13.86
N VAL A 18 -3.68 -10.90 -13.52
CA VAL A 18 -3.92 -12.06 -12.67
C VAL A 18 -4.05 -13.33 -13.52
N ASP A 19 -3.07 -14.25 -13.40
CA ASP A 19 -3.15 -15.55 -14.04
C ASP A 19 -4.05 -16.50 -13.22
N ARG A 20 -5.18 -16.91 -13.81
CA ARG A 20 -6.18 -17.80 -13.21
C ARG A 20 -6.10 -19.24 -13.78
N SER A 21 -5.20 -19.51 -14.71
CA SER A 21 -5.19 -20.75 -15.52
C SER A 21 -4.94 -22.02 -14.73
N ARG A 22 -4.32 -21.91 -13.55
CA ARG A 22 -3.92 -23.04 -12.72
C ARG A 22 -4.89 -23.35 -11.56
N GLY A 23 -6.04 -22.64 -11.47
CA GLY A 23 -6.97 -22.79 -10.35
C GLY A 23 -6.43 -22.22 -9.02
N GLU A 24 -5.35 -21.45 -9.08
CA GLU A 24 -4.76 -20.69 -7.99
C GLU A 24 -4.37 -19.29 -8.49
N VAL A 25 -4.37 -18.29 -7.62
CA VAL A 25 -4.06 -16.91 -7.96
C VAL A 25 -3.05 -16.32 -6.98
N ARG A 26 -2.08 -15.59 -7.53
CA ARG A 26 -1.23 -14.65 -6.77
C ARG A 26 -1.55 -13.24 -7.21
N LEU A 27 -1.72 -12.36 -6.23
CA LEU A 27 -1.92 -10.93 -6.50
C LEU A 27 -0.57 -10.23 -6.43
N GLU A 28 0.03 -10.00 -7.58
CA GLU A 28 1.34 -9.38 -7.71
C GLU A 28 1.22 -7.90 -8.01
N ARG A 29 2.11 -7.09 -7.41
CA ARG A 29 2.11 -5.63 -7.58
C ARG A 29 3.15 -5.15 -8.60
N PHE A 30 4.21 -5.89 -8.78
CA PHE A 30 5.36 -5.49 -9.61
C PHE A 30 5.71 -6.57 -10.64
N PRO A 31 6.10 -6.17 -11.86
CA PRO A 31 6.57 -7.13 -12.84
C PRO A 31 7.93 -7.72 -12.44
N PRO A 32 8.27 -8.93 -12.93
CA PRO A 32 9.55 -9.60 -12.61
C PRO A 32 10.80 -8.78 -12.92
N ALA A 33 10.73 -7.86 -13.88
CA ALA A 33 11.84 -6.97 -14.24
C ALA A 33 12.25 -6.06 -13.07
N VAL A 34 11.27 -5.55 -12.29
CA VAL A 34 11.54 -4.71 -11.11
C VAL A 34 12.24 -5.52 -10.01
N THR A 35 11.91 -6.79 -9.86
CA THR A 35 12.61 -7.69 -8.92
C THR A 35 14.09 -7.80 -9.27
N LYS A 36 14.43 -7.88 -10.57
CA LYS A 36 15.83 -7.92 -11.03
C LYS A 36 16.54 -6.59 -10.80
N LEU A 37 15.87 -5.47 -11.06
CA LEU A 37 16.40 -4.12 -10.85
C LEU A 37 16.80 -3.89 -9.39
N LEU A 38 15.96 -4.34 -8.46
CA LEU A 38 16.17 -4.12 -7.02
C LEU A 38 17.00 -5.23 -6.34
N MET A 39 17.52 -6.22 -7.11
CA MET A 39 18.45 -7.21 -6.57
C MET A 39 19.70 -6.51 -6.04
N GLY A 40 20.00 -6.73 -4.76
CA GLY A 40 21.13 -6.10 -4.06
C GLY A 40 20.75 -4.89 -3.19
N GLN A 41 19.54 -4.34 -3.31
CA GLN A 41 19.02 -3.42 -2.31
C GLN A 41 18.54 -4.18 -1.08
N ILE A 42 18.88 -3.66 0.12
CA ILE A 42 18.50 -4.31 1.39
C ILE A 42 17.00 -4.11 1.64
N GLY A 43 16.29 -5.19 1.88
CA GLY A 43 14.89 -5.18 2.35
C GLY A 43 13.79 -5.16 1.29
N PRO A 44 13.96 -4.58 0.09
CA PRO A 44 12.81 -4.40 -0.81
C PRO A 44 12.28 -5.69 -1.44
N LEU A 45 13.11 -6.72 -1.67
CA LEU A 45 12.70 -7.91 -2.43
C LEU A 45 11.52 -8.68 -1.82
N ALA A 46 11.50 -8.88 -0.51
CA ALA A 46 10.38 -9.53 0.17
C ALA A 46 9.12 -8.63 0.12
N ASN A 47 9.31 -7.33 0.34
CA ASN A 47 8.23 -6.35 0.36
C ASN A 47 7.59 -6.12 -1.02
N LEU A 48 8.35 -6.25 -2.12
CA LEU A 48 7.83 -6.24 -3.50
C LEU A 48 6.76 -7.30 -3.73
N ARG A 49 6.96 -8.50 -3.19
CA ARG A 49 6.09 -9.66 -3.40
C ARG A 49 4.82 -9.64 -2.56
N SER A 50 4.71 -8.73 -1.58
CA SER A 50 3.51 -8.63 -0.75
C SER A 50 2.30 -8.21 -1.59
N SER A 51 1.11 -8.65 -1.16
CA SER A 51 -0.16 -8.32 -1.82
C SER A 51 -0.78 -7.02 -1.28
N CYS A 52 0.05 -6.07 -0.81
CA CYS A 52 -0.39 -4.79 -0.27
C CYS A 52 -1.28 -4.03 -1.26
N GLY A 53 -2.45 -3.60 -0.82
CA GLY A 53 -3.41 -2.87 -1.66
C GLY A 53 -4.11 -3.71 -2.73
N CYS A 54 -3.86 -5.03 -2.76
CA CYS A 54 -4.60 -5.95 -3.62
C CYS A 54 -5.87 -6.45 -2.92
N SER A 55 -6.90 -6.78 -3.70
CA SER A 55 -8.18 -7.24 -3.17
C SER A 55 -8.92 -8.20 -4.08
N ILE A 56 -9.93 -8.87 -3.50
CA ILE A 56 -10.92 -9.69 -4.20
C ILE A 56 -12.27 -9.02 -3.99
N ARG A 57 -13.05 -8.88 -5.06
CA ARG A 57 -14.38 -8.24 -5.02
C ARG A 57 -15.44 -9.20 -5.55
N LEU A 58 -16.60 -9.19 -4.93
CA LEU A 58 -17.80 -9.91 -5.35
C LEU A 58 -19.04 -9.22 -4.78
N LEU A 59 -20.19 -9.43 -5.42
CA LEU A 59 -21.50 -9.12 -4.86
C LEU A 59 -22.05 -10.39 -4.23
N THR A 60 -22.54 -10.32 -2.99
CA THR A 60 -23.13 -11.48 -2.30
C THR A 60 -24.08 -11.04 -1.18
N ASP A 61 -25.01 -11.92 -0.82
CA ASP A 61 -25.84 -11.85 0.38
C ASP A 61 -25.43 -12.88 1.44
N SER A 62 -24.25 -13.49 1.27
CA SER A 62 -23.75 -14.50 2.21
C SER A 62 -23.48 -13.89 3.60
N PRO A 63 -23.88 -14.55 4.69
CA PRO A 63 -23.61 -14.08 6.06
C PRO A 63 -22.13 -14.19 6.45
N TRP A 64 -21.30 -14.78 5.60
CA TRP A 64 -19.84 -14.93 5.80
C TRP A 64 -19.13 -15.19 4.48
N ILE A 65 -17.85 -14.83 4.45
CA ILE A 65 -16.90 -15.17 3.39
C ILE A 65 -15.73 -15.92 4.04
N ILE A 66 -15.28 -17.04 3.42
CA ILE A 66 -14.01 -17.68 3.79
C ILE A 66 -13.04 -17.51 2.64
N LEU A 67 -11.91 -16.87 2.91
CA LEU A 67 -10.78 -16.81 2.00
C LEU A 67 -9.86 -18.00 2.26
N HIS A 68 -9.64 -18.83 1.24
CA HIS A 68 -8.73 -19.97 1.28
C HIS A 68 -7.37 -19.56 0.77
N LEU A 69 -6.37 -19.57 1.64
CA LEU A 69 -4.99 -19.23 1.34
C LEU A 69 -4.12 -20.50 1.39
N ASP A 70 -3.17 -20.58 0.49
CA ASP A 70 -2.05 -21.52 0.53
C ASP A 70 -0.73 -20.75 0.46
N ARG A 71 0.35 -21.37 0.97
CA ARG A 71 1.70 -20.76 0.95
C ARG A 71 1.71 -19.35 1.53
N LEU A 72 0.86 -19.12 2.55
CA LEU A 72 0.90 -17.86 3.32
C LEU A 72 2.29 -17.72 3.93
N ARG A 73 2.93 -16.58 3.68
CA ARG A 73 4.26 -16.28 4.19
C ARG A 73 4.36 -14.83 4.59
N HIS A 74 4.75 -14.60 5.82
CA HIS A 74 4.99 -13.25 6.33
C HIS A 74 6.43 -12.82 6.04
N HIS A 75 6.59 -11.59 5.60
CA HIS A 75 7.91 -11.03 5.28
C HIS A 75 8.51 -10.27 6.45
N GLN A 76 7.69 -9.98 7.46
CA GLN A 76 8.05 -9.19 8.62
C GLN A 76 7.37 -9.75 9.88
N PRO A 77 8.01 -9.70 11.04
CA PRO A 77 7.42 -10.15 12.32
C PRO A 77 6.41 -9.12 12.88
N ILE A 78 5.62 -8.54 12.02
CA ILE A 78 4.61 -7.50 12.32
C ILE A 78 3.23 -8.13 12.18
N PRO A 79 2.24 -7.75 13.00
CA PRO A 79 0.88 -8.25 12.88
C PRO A 79 0.34 -8.10 11.46
N GLN A 80 -0.30 -9.15 10.96
CA GLN A 80 -0.87 -9.21 9.63
C GLN A 80 -2.30 -9.72 9.68
N GLY A 81 -3.21 -9.07 8.97
CA GLY A 81 -4.60 -9.48 8.88
C GLY A 81 -5.14 -9.29 7.47
N VAL A 82 -6.22 -9.99 7.19
CA VAL A 82 -7.11 -9.77 6.05
C VAL A 82 -8.25 -8.88 6.52
N ALA A 83 -8.72 -7.99 5.70
CA ALA A 83 -9.87 -7.15 6.03
C ALA A 83 -10.98 -7.31 4.98
N LEU A 84 -12.21 -7.17 5.43
CA LEU A 84 -13.40 -7.15 4.58
C LEU A 84 -14.07 -5.78 4.70
N GLU A 85 -14.43 -5.22 3.58
CA GLU A 85 -15.33 -4.08 3.50
C GLU A 85 -16.63 -4.50 2.83
N ILE A 86 -17.75 -4.04 3.37
CA ILE A 86 -19.10 -4.34 2.90
C ILE A 86 -19.79 -3.01 2.63
N LYS A 87 -20.20 -2.79 1.39
CA LYS A 87 -20.90 -1.58 0.98
C LYS A 87 -22.31 -1.56 1.55
N GLN A 88 -22.63 -0.50 2.27
CA GLN A 88 -23.95 -0.30 2.86
C GLN A 88 -24.89 0.37 1.85
N PRO A 89 -26.23 0.27 2.03
CA PRO A 89 -27.23 0.90 1.15
C PRO A 89 -27.09 2.42 1.03
N ASP A 90 -26.54 3.09 2.06
CA ASP A 90 -26.27 4.53 2.05
C ASP A 90 -24.96 4.90 1.34
N GLY A 91 -24.24 3.90 0.81
CA GLY A 91 -22.95 4.05 0.14
C GLY A 91 -21.74 4.11 1.06
N THR A 92 -21.91 4.01 2.37
CA THR A 92 -20.80 3.86 3.34
C THR A 92 -20.24 2.44 3.31
N TRP A 93 -19.13 2.22 4.02
CA TRP A 93 -18.48 0.91 4.09
C TRP A 93 -18.42 0.44 5.55
N LEU A 94 -19.00 -0.72 5.82
CA LEU A 94 -18.77 -1.45 7.06
C LEU A 94 -17.45 -2.23 6.93
N THR A 95 -16.62 -2.21 7.98
CA THR A 95 -15.31 -2.86 7.98
C THR A 95 -15.25 -4.00 9.00
N VAL A 96 -14.64 -5.11 8.59
CA VAL A 96 -14.38 -6.27 9.45
C VAL A 96 -12.93 -6.69 9.26
N ASP A 97 -12.16 -6.74 10.34
CA ASP A 97 -10.79 -7.23 10.34
C ASP A 97 -10.74 -8.69 10.80
N SER A 98 -9.86 -9.49 10.18
CA SER A 98 -9.52 -10.81 10.69
C SER A 98 -8.64 -10.72 11.94
N SER A 99 -8.51 -11.83 12.65
CA SER A 99 -7.47 -11.98 13.67
C SER A 99 -6.07 -11.84 13.05
N ASP A 100 -5.08 -11.61 13.89
CA ASP A 100 -3.68 -11.62 13.50
C ASP A 100 -3.28 -13.01 12.96
N LEU A 101 -2.73 -13.04 11.76
CA LEU A 101 -2.32 -14.26 11.05
C LEU A 101 -0.83 -14.61 11.22
N ARG A 102 -0.06 -13.86 12.03
CA ARG A 102 1.40 -14.07 12.18
C ARG A 102 1.81 -15.48 12.58
N GLU A 103 1.00 -16.15 13.38
CA GLU A 103 1.24 -17.52 13.85
C GLU A 103 0.83 -18.58 12.80
N HIS A 104 0.32 -18.14 11.64
CA HIS A 104 -0.15 -19.02 10.58
C HIS A 104 0.79 -18.92 9.37
N GLU A 105 1.22 -20.08 8.88
CA GLU A 105 1.96 -20.21 7.61
C GLU A 105 1.39 -21.39 6.81
N GLY A 106 1.62 -21.35 5.50
CA GLY A 106 1.13 -22.42 4.61
C GLY A 106 -0.35 -22.31 4.28
N VAL A 107 -1.15 -23.30 4.64
CA VAL A 107 -2.60 -23.35 4.34
C VAL A 107 -3.40 -22.72 5.49
N VAL A 108 -4.20 -21.72 5.15
CA VAL A 108 -5.02 -20.97 6.14
C VAL A 108 -6.38 -20.65 5.54
N ASP A 109 -7.44 -20.92 6.29
CA ASP A 109 -8.80 -20.48 5.98
C ASP A 109 -9.16 -19.27 6.86
N VAL A 110 -9.39 -18.13 6.22
CA VAL A 110 -9.74 -16.88 6.93
C VAL A 110 -11.24 -16.65 6.80
N ARG A 111 -11.98 -16.82 7.91
CA ARG A 111 -13.43 -16.58 7.96
C ARG A 111 -13.72 -15.13 8.34
N LEU A 112 -14.50 -14.45 7.51
CA LEU A 112 -14.91 -13.07 7.66
C LEU A 112 -16.44 -13.01 7.73
N PRO A 113 -17.06 -12.63 8.86
CA PRO A 113 -18.49 -12.44 8.94
C PRO A 113 -18.91 -11.20 8.16
N THR A 114 -19.96 -11.29 7.36
CA THR A 114 -20.53 -10.14 6.64
C THR A 114 -21.70 -9.51 7.41
N GLY A 115 -22.42 -10.33 8.16
CA GLY A 115 -23.68 -9.92 8.80
C GLY A 115 -24.83 -9.70 7.83
N LEU A 116 -24.67 -10.00 6.53
CA LEU A 116 -25.73 -9.89 5.52
C LEU A 116 -26.80 -10.95 5.72
N CYS A 117 -28.03 -10.62 5.35
CA CYS A 117 -29.16 -11.52 5.32
C CYS A 117 -29.47 -11.95 3.88
N ALA A 118 -30.10 -13.11 3.72
CA ALA A 118 -30.52 -13.61 2.41
C ALA A 118 -31.36 -12.55 1.66
N GLY A 119 -30.97 -12.28 0.42
CA GLY A 119 -31.57 -11.24 -0.42
C GLY A 119 -30.96 -9.83 -0.28
N GLU A 120 -30.08 -9.59 0.67
CA GLU A 120 -29.38 -8.32 0.85
C GLU A 120 -28.05 -8.31 0.06
N LEU A 121 -28.14 -8.33 -1.27
CA LEU A 121 -26.97 -8.36 -2.15
C LEU A 121 -26.14 -7.09 -1.97
N SER A 122 -24.92 -7.24 -1.47
CA SER A 122 -23.98 -6.16 -1.19
C SER A 122 -22.61 -6.40 -1.80
N GLU A 123 -21.94 -5.33 -2.17
CA GLU A 123 -20.55 -5.40 -2.62
C GLU A 123 -19.62 -5.66 -1.43
N CYS A 124 -18.87 -6.74 -1.55
CA CYS A 124 -17.86 -7.19 -0.58
C CYS A 124 -16.47 -7.09 -1.19
N VAL A 125 -15.52 -6.48 -0.47
CA VAL A 125 -14.13 -6.33 -0.88
C VAL A 125 -13.22 -6.93 0.18
N VAL A 126 -12.54 -8.03 -0.16
CA VAL A 126 -11.58 -8.70 0.73
C VAL A 126 -10.18 -8.19 0.42
N TRP A 127 -9.58 -7.46 1.35
CA TRP A 127 -8.25 -6.85 1.25
C TRP A 127 -7.18 -7.80 1.78
N MET A 128 -6.12 -7.98 0.99
CA MET A 128 -4.99 -8.84 1.33
C MET A 128 -4.07 -8.20 2.37
N PRO A 129 -3.31 -9.03 3.14
CA PRO A 129 -2.35 -8.52 4.12
C PRO A 129 -1.28 -7.62 3.48
N LEU A 130 -0.81 -6.62 4.22
CA LEU A 130 0.14 -5.61 3.70
C LEU A 130 1.56 -6.15 3.49
N LEU A 131 2.03 -7.05 4.36
CA LEU A 131 3.43 -7.51 4.41
C LEU A 131 3.54 -9.03 4.26
N SER A 132 2.60 -9.64 3.56
CA SER A 132 2.58 -11.08 3.34
C SER A 132 2.36 -11.42 1.87
N THR A 133 2.84 -12.59 1.47
CA THR A 133 2.45 -13.25 0.23
C THR A 133 1.55 -14.41 0.54
N ALA A 134 0.59 -14.66 -0.34
CA ALA A 134 -0.24 -15.84 -0.29
C ALA A 134 -0.66 -16.26 -1.70
N VAL A 135 -1.06 -17.51 -1.83
CA VAL A 135 -1.75 -18.03 -3.00
C VAL A 135 -3.21 -18.22 -2.63
N ILE A 136 -4.09 -17.60 -3.39
CA ILE A 136 -5.53 -17.76 -3.22
C ILE A 136 -5.95 -19.03 -3.95
N THR A 137 -6.55 -19.98 -3.22
CA THR A 137 -7.02 -21.27 -3.76
C THR A 137 -8.54 -21.35 -3.83
N GLY A 138 -9.24 -20.31 -3.36
CA GLY A 138 -10.68 -20.20 -3.46
C GLY A 138 -11.28 -19.19 -2.50
N VAL A 139 -12.57 -18.95 -2.71
CA VAL A 139 -13.43 -18.19 -1.82
C VAL A 139 -14.68 -19.02 -1.55
N SER A 140 -15.06 -19.20 -0.28
CA SER A 140 -16.32 -19.87 0.07
C SER A 140 -17.33 -18.88 0.64
N VAL A 141 -18.59 -19.14 0.34
CA VAL A 141 -19.76 -18.46 0.86
C VAL A 141 -20.81 -19.49 1.29
N ALA A 142 -21.89 -19.08 1.91
CA ALA A 142 -23.01 -19.95 2.27
C ALA A 142 -23.55 -20.67 1.00
N ASP A 143 -24.04 -21.90 1.17
CA ASP A 143 -24.45 -22.75 0.02
C ASP A 143 -25.65 -22.18 -0.74
N ASP A 144 -26.52 -21.47 -0.04
CA ASP A 144 -27.75 -20.82 -0.53
C ASP A 144 -27.55 -19.34 -0.89
N ALA A 145 -26.33 -18.81 -0.72
CA ALA A 145 -26.06 -17.40 -1.01
C ALA A 145 -26.09 -17.10 -2.51
N HIS A 146 -26.64 -15.95 -2.83
CA HIS A 146 -26.56 -15.37 -4.16
C HIS A 146 -25.18 -14.71 -4.37
N ILE A 147 -24.60 -14.85 -5.57
CA ILE A 147 -23.32 -14.27 -5.92
C ILE A 147 -23.34 -13.75 -7.33
N GLU A 148 -22.85 -12.51 -7.48
CA GLU A 148 -22.64 -11.88 -8.79
C GLU A 148 -21.22 -11.28 -8.87
N SER A 149 -20.81 -10.96 -10.09
CA SER A 149 -19.57 -10.22 -10.33
C SER A 149 -19.73 -8.78 -9.88
N SER A 150 -18.77 -8.26 -9.10
CA SER A 150 -18.70 -6.83 -8.82
C SER A 150 -18.20 -6.08 -10.07
N PRO A 151 -18.66 -4.85 -10.33
CA PRO A 151 -18.11 -4.01 -11.39
C PRO A 151 -16.59 -3.86 -11.25
N GLU A 152 -15.88 -3.89 -12.38
CA GLU A 152 -14.46 -3.57 -12.40
C GLU A 152 -14.23 -2.11 -11.99
N GLU A 153 -13.23 -1.90 -11.16
CA GLU A 153 -12.84 -0.57 -10.71
C GLU A 153 -11.49 -0.20 -11.35
N THR A 154 -11.50 0.78 -12.23
CA THR A 154 -10.28 1.27 -12.86
C THR A 154 -9.51 2.15 -11.87
N PRO A 155 -8.24 1.85 -11.58
CA PRO A 155 -7.46 2.69 -10.69
C PRO A 155 -7.23 4.07 -11.32
N SER A 156 -7.43 5.10 -10.51
CA SER A 156 -7.27 6.50 -10.89
C SER A 156 -6.20 7.22 -10.07
N TRP A 157 -5.64 6.54 -9.10
CA TRP A 157 -4.57 7.04 -8.25
C TRP A 157 -3.42 6.04 -8.15
N LEU A 158 -2.19 6.50 -8.43
CA LEU A 158 -0.96 5.75 -8.24
C LEU A 158 -0.24 6.26 -6.99
N ALA A 159 -0.18 5.45 -5.93
CA ALA A 159 0.53 5.77 -4.70
C ALA A 159 1.91 5.09 -4.69
N ILE A 160 2.95 5.85 -4.97
CA ILE A 160 4.35 5.42 -4.95
C ILE A 160 4.95 5.75 -3.59
N GLY A 161 5.72 4.83 -2.99
CA GLY A 161 6.39 5.14 -1.74
C GLY A 161 7.17 4.00 -1.12
N ASP A 162 7.60 4.23 0.11
CA ASP A 162 8.36 3.28 0.90
C ASP A 162 7.48 2.49 1.90
N SER A 163 8.04 2.09 3.04
CA SER A 163 7.33 1.36 4.10
C SER A 163 6.11 2.12 4.66
N LEU A 164 6.14 3.45 4.66
CA LEU A 164 4.98 4.24 5.11
C LEU A 164 3.81 4.09 4.14
N THR A 165 4.07 4.09 2.85
CA THR A 165 3.04 3.88 1.82
C THR A 165 2.54 2.44 1.82
N GLN A 166 3.43 1.47 2.04
CA GLN A 166 3.06 0.07 2.20
C GLN A 166 2.18 -0.18 3.43
N GLY A 167 2.28 0.63 4.48
CA GLY A 167 1.51 0.49 5.72
C GLY A 167 2.21 -0.35 6.79
N PHE A 168 3.54 -0.25 6.90
CA PHE A 168 4.32 -0.91 7.96
C PHE A 168 3.76 -0.59 9.35
N SER A 169 3.83 -1.56 10.27
CA SER A 169 3.36 -1.46 11.67
C SER A 169 1.83 -1.37 11.83
N THR A 170 1.05 -1.70 10.80
CA THR A 170 -0.41 -1.87 10.94
C THR A 170 -0.81 -3.32 10.74
N GLN A 171 -1.77 -3.77 11.52
CA GLN A 171 -2.36 -5.12 11.38
C GLN A 171 -3.34 -5.18 10.21
N SER A 172 -4.18 -4.17 10.11
CA SER A 172 -5.24 -4.11 9.10
C SER A 172 -4.77 -3.39 7.83
N PRO A 173 -5.02 -3.95 6.64
CA PRO A 173 -4.78 -3.26 5.37
C PRO A 173 -5.56 -1.95 5.26
N LEU A 174 -6.71 -1.81 5.94
CA LEU A 174 -7.54 -0.61 5.95
C LEU A 174 -6.92 0.55 6.73
N SER A 175 -5.92 0.27 7.56
CA SER A 175 -5.27 1.28 8.40
C SER A 175 -4.18 2.08 7.69
N SER A 176 -3.74 1.68 6.48
CA SER A 176 -2.77 2.45 5.70
C SER A 176 -3.34 3.82 5.29
N TRP A 177 -2.48 4.83 5.17
CA TRP A 177 -2.91 6.16 4.74
C TRP A 177 -3.48 6.15 3.31
N VAL A 178 -2.95 5.28 2.44
CA VAL A 178 -3.44 5.10 1.07
C VAL A 178 -4.89 4.61 1.08
N HIS A 179 -5.19 3.56 1.86
CA HIS A 179 -6.55 3.04 1.93
C HIS A 179 -7.54 4.08 2.48
N ARG A 180 -7.16 4.79 3.56
CA ARG A 180 -8.00 5.84 4.17
C ARG A 180 -8.34 6.93 3.17
N LEU A 181 -7.36 7.42 2.43
CA LEU A 181 -7.58 8.46 1.42
C LEU A 181 -8.31 7.93 0.18
N MET A 182 -8.09 6.69 -0.21
CA MET A 182 -8.85 6.05 -1.29
C MET A 182 -10.36 6.11 -1.00
N ARG A 183 -10.76 5.86 0.23
CA ARG A 183 -12.16 5.96 0.65
C ARG A 183 -12.65 7.42 0.75
N GLN A 184 -11.84 8.29 1.34
CA GLN A 184 -12.19 9.71 1.50
C GLN A 184 -12.29 10.44 0.16
N TRP A 185 -11.35 10.21 -0.74
CA TRP A 185 -11.31 10.84 -2.05
C TRP A 185 -12.16 10.12 -3.10
N LYS A 186 -12.63 8.92 -2.79
CA LYS A 186 -13.34 8.02 -3.73
C LYS A 186 -12.50 7.75 -4.99
N LEU A 187 -11.21 7.57 -4.84
CA LEU A 187 -10.25 7.29 -5.89
C LEU A 187 -9.67 5.90 -5.70
N PRO A 188 -10.01 4.92 -6.56
CA PRO A 188 -9.36 3.61 -6.56
C PRO A 188 -7.86 3.77 -6.78
N ALA A 189 -7.06 3.10 -5.96
CA ALA A 189 -5.61 3.29 -5.96
C ALA A 189 -4.83 2.00 -6.22
N TRP A 190 -3.72 2.11 -6.95
CA TRP A 190 -2.62 1.16 -6.85
C TRP A 190 -1.67 1.61 -5.75
N ASN A 191 -1.49 0.77 -4.73
CA ASN A 191 -0.49 0.99 -3.70
C ASN A 191 0.83 0.30 -4.09
N LEU A 192 1.81 1.10 -4.54
CA LEU A 192 3.16 0.65 -4.87
C LEU A 192 4.18 1.01 -3.77
N GLY A 193 3.74 1.03 -2.52
CA GLY A 193 4.65 1.16 -1.38
C GLY A 193 5.54 -0.08 -1.21
N VAL A 194 6.85 0.12 -1.00
CA VAL A 194 7.84 -0.94 -0.80
C VAL A 194 8.78 -0.58 0.34
N GLY A 195 8.69 -1.31 1.45
CA GLY A 195 9.57 -1.09 2.58
C GLY A 195 11.05 -1.23 2.22
N GLY A 196 11.85 -0.25 2.58
CA GLY A 196 13.29 -0.23 2.33
C GLY A 196 13.72 0.29 0.96
N ILE A 197 12.79 0.62 0.05
CA ILE A 197 13.16 1.11 -1.29
C ILE A 197 13.77 2.52 -1.22
N LEU A 198 14.79 2.74 -2.02
CA LEU A 198 15.35 4.07 -2.30
C LEU A 198 14.47 4.81 -3.33
N ILE A 199 14.79 6.06 -3.61
CA ILE A 199 14.23 6.75 -4.79
C ILE A 199 14.84 6.10 -6.02
N GLU A 200 14.05 5.23 -6.67
CA GLU A 200 14.45 4.44 -7.84
C GLU A 200 13.43 4.62 -8.97
N PRO A 201 13.62 5.60 -9.87
CA PRO A 201 12.64 5.93 -10.91
C PRO A 201 12.24 4.75 -11.79
N GLU A 202 13.22 3.92 -12.17
CA GLU A 202 13.00 2.78 -13.06
C GLU A 202 12.12 1.68 -12.45
N ALA A 203 12.06 1.60 -11.12
CA ALA A 203 11.18 0.66 -10.43
C ALA A 203 9.69 0.99 -10.65
N PHE A 204 9.36 2.23 -10.96
CA PHE A 204 7.98 2.72 -11.11
C PHE A 204 7.61 3.12 -12.54
N ARG A 205 8.57 3.17 -13.48
CA ARG A 205 8.37 3.55 -14.87
C ARG A 205 7.21 2.78 -15.52
N TRP A 206 7.20 1.47 -15.39
CA TRP A 206 6.17 0.60 -15.96
C TRP A 206 4.75 0.98 -15.50
N ALA A 207 4.59 1.39 -14.23
CA ALA A 207 3.29 1.77 -13.67
C ALA A 207 2.90 3.19 -14.12
N LEU A 208 3.85 4.11 -14.14
CA LEU A 208 3.62 5.47 -14.63
C LEU A 208 3.20 5.47 -16.10
N GLU A 209 3.83 4.65 -16.93
CA GLU A 209 3.55 4.54 -18.36
C GLU A 209 2.33 3.65 -18.70
N ALA A 210 1.74 2.94 -17.71
CA ALA A 210 0.62 2.04 -17.95
C ALA A 210 -0.65 2.76 -18.42
N GLN A 211 -0.85 4.00 -17.99
CA GLN A 211 -1.96 4.87 -18.37
C GLN A 211 -1.65 6.32 -17.98
N ARG A 212 -2.50 7.26 -18.39
CA ARG A 212 -2.49 8.59 -17.81
C ARG A 212 -3.22 8.60 -16.48
N TRP A 213 -2.51 8.99 -15.43
CA TRP A 213 -3.03 8.97 -14.06
C TRP A 213 -3.69 10.30 -13.69
N PRO A 214 -4.93 10.29 -13.22
CA PRO A 214 -5.52 11.49 -12.60
C PRO A 214 -4.69 12.02 -11.43
N LEU A 215 -4.13 11.13 -10.62
CA LEU A 215 -3.30 11.48 -9.48
C LEU A 215 -2.11 10.52 -9.32
N VAL A 216 -0.94 11.09 -9.08
CA VAL A 216 0.25 10.37 -8.58
C VAL A 216 0.68 11.00 -7.26
N THR A 217 0.80 10.20 -6.21
CA THR A 217 1.45 10.62 -4.95
C THR A 217 2.77 9.88 -4.78
N ILE A 218 3.81 10.59 -4.34
CA ILE A 218 5.15 10.06 -4.10
C ILE A 218 5.54 10.35 -2.66
N ALA A 219 5.85 9.31 -1.88
CA ALA A 219 6.30 9.42 -0.48
C ALA A 219 7.58 8.59 -0.31
N LEU A 220 8.69 9.10 -0.81
CA LEU A 220 10.00 8.46 -0.84
C LEU A 220 11.09 9.37 -0.25
N GLY A 221 12.21 8.76 0.12
CA GLY A 221 13.43 9.45 0.52
C GLY A 221 13.96 9.07 1.91
N SER A 222 13.12 8.55 2.83
CA SER A 222 13.60 8.16 4.17
C SER A 222 14.75 7.15 4.11
N ASN A 223 14.66 6.17 3.22
CA ASN A 223 15.65 5.11 3.08
C ASN A 223 16.97 5.59 2.44
N ASN A 224 16.96 6.70 1.70
CA ASN A 224 18.16 7.30 1.16
C ASN A 224 19.11 7.83 2.26
N GLY A 225 18.59 8.12 3.45
CA GLY A 225 19.40 8.51 4.61
C GLY A 225 20.10 7.36 5.35
N TRP A 226 19.87 6.10 4.98
CA TRP A 226 20.46 4.97 5.69
C TRP A 226 21.95 4.81 5.42
N ARG A 227 22.45 5.28 4.28
CA ARG A 227 23.88 5.26 3.91
C ARG A 227 24.28 6.59 3.27
N GLU A 228 25.49 7.06 3.55
CA GLU A 228 26.02 8.29 2.96
C GLU A 228 25.96 8.25 1.42
N SER A 229 26.36 7.13 0.82
CA SER A 229 26.39 6.95 -0.64
C SER A 229 25.02 7.08 -1.34
N THR A 230 23.93 7.04 -0.60
CA THR A 230 22.57 7.16 -1.15
C THR A 230 21.93 8.52 -0.90
N VAL A 231 22.56 9.38 -0.11
CA VAL A 231 22.11 10.76 0.15
C VAL A 231 22.27 11.63 -1.10
N ASP A 232 23.45 11.58 -1.70
CA ASP A 232 23.84 12.51 -2.77
C ASP A 232 23.01 12.32 -4.05
N CYS A 233 22.59 11.08 -4.37
CA CYS A 233 21.78 10.81 -5.57
C CYS A 233 20.26 11.02 -5.35
N ALA A 234 19.80 11.26 -4.13
CA ALA A 234 18.38 11.32 -3.80
C ALA A 234 17.65 12.42 -4.58
N ALA A 235 18.22 13.63 -4.64
CA ALA A 235 17.62 14.77 -5.32
C ALA A 235 17.56 14.60 -6.85
N ASP A 236 18.59 14.01 -7.46
CA ASP A 236 18.61 13.77 -8.90
C ASP A 236 17.65 12.64 -9.31
N ASN A 237 17.61 11.55 -8.53
CA ASN A 237 16.64 10.50 -8.74
C ASN A 237 15.20 11.00 -8.53
N ALA A 238 14.98 11.90 -7.57
CA ALA A 238 13.67 12.53 -7.39
C ALA A 238 13.26 13.36 -8.61
N ALA A 239 14.18 14.12 -9.21
CA ALA A 239 13.90 14.86 -10.43
C ALA A 239 13.49 13.94 -11.58
N LEU A 240 14.23 12.84 -11.81
CA LEU A 240 13.88 11.85 -12.83
C LEU A 240 12.50 11.22 -12.60
N LEU A 241 12.18 10.90 -11.34
CA LEU A 241 10.86 10.34 -11.01
C LEU A 241 9.73 11.36 -11.21
N VAL A 242 9.98 12.64 -10.88
CA VAL A 242 9.03 13.73 -11.10
C VAL A 242 8.79 13.95 -12.58
N ASP A 243 9.85 13.96 -13.41
CA ASP A 243 9.72 14.11 -14.86
C ASP A 243 8.86 12.99 -15.46
N LEU A 244 9.09 11.74 -15.05
CA LEU A 244 8.25 10.60 -15.44
C LEU A 244 6.79 10.76 -14.96
N ALA A 245 6.58 11.21 -13.73
CA ALA A 245 5.24 11.39 -13.18
C ALA A 245 4.49 12.52 -13.91
N LEU A 246 5.11 13.67 -14.13
CA LEU A 246 4.51 14.80 -14.85
C LEU A 246 4.17 14.48 -16.31
N ALA A 247 4.95 13.62 -16.95
CA ALA A 247 4.65 13.16 -18.32
C ALA A 247 3.37 12.30 -18.38
N ASN A 248 3.02 11.61 -17.28
CA ASN A 248 1.99 10.59 -17.26
C ASN A 248 0.84 10.85 -16.25
N ALA A 249 0.83 12.02 -15.58
CA ALA A 249 -0.21 12.36 -14.61
C ALA A 249 -0.75 13.76 -14.80
N ASP A 250 -2.00 13.98 -14.33
CA ASP A 250 -2.63 15.29 -14.30
C ASP A 250 -2.24 16.06 -13.04
N GLN A 251 -2.05 15.35 -11.93
CA GLN A 251 -1.65 15.92 -10.64
C GLN A 251 -0.53 15.08 -10.03
N VAL A 252 0.53 15.73 -9.57
CA VAL A 252 1.65 15.08 -8.89
C VAL A 252 1.84 15.73 -7.52
N VAL A 253 1.85 14.89 -6.48
CA VAL A 253 2.06 15.30 -5.09
C VAL A 253 3.28 14.57 -4.56
N TRP A 254 4.23 15.30 -3.98
CA TRP A 254 5.35 14.71 -3.25
C TRP A 254 5.22 14.98 -1.75
N CYS A 255 5.07 13.91 -0.97
CA CYS A 255 5.14 13.96 0.48
C CYS A 255 6.60 13.79 0.92
N LEU A 256 7.20 14.82 1.50
CA LEU A 256 8.58 14.73 1.99
C LEU A 256 8.71 13.71 3.11
N PRO A 257 9.89 13.07 3.28
CA PRO A 257 10.14 12.16 4.39
C PRO A 257 9.76 12.82 5.73
N PRO A 258 8.91 12.21 6.55
CA PRO A 258 8.57 12.80 7.84
C PRO A 258 9.80 12.75 8.78
N TRP A 259 9.78 13.63 9.77
CA TRP A 259 10.74 13.57 10.86
C TRP A 259 10.76 12.19 11.52
N LYS A 260 11.91 11.75 11.99
CA LYS A 260 12.11 10.48 12.70
C LYS A 260 12.81 10.71 14.05
N PRO A 261 12.51 9.93 15.09
CA PRO A 261 13.16 10.04 16.41
C PRO A 261 14.68 9.99 16.38
N MET A 262 15.28 9.32 15.41
CA MET A 262 16.72 9.25 15.23
C MET A 262 17.35 10.59 14.84
N GLU A 263 16.58 11.57 14.35
CA GLU A 263 17.07 12.93 14.09
C GLU A 263 17.41 13.66 15.39
N ASP A 264 16.78 13.27 16.49
CA ASP A 264 17.08 13.75 17.85
C ASP A 264 17.95 12.77 18.66
N GLY A 265 18.54 11.77 18.01
CA GLY A 265 19.35 10.74 18.65
C GLY A 265 18.56 9.75 19.52
N LYS A 266 17.23 9.65 19.32
CA LYS A 266 16.30 8.78 20.08
C LYS A 266 15.79 7.57 19.30
N GLY A 267 16.36 7.30 18.13
CA GLY A 267 15.95 6.19 17.29
C GLY A 267 16.58 4.86 17.70
N PRO A 268 16.17 3.76 17.07
CA PRO A 268 16.79 2.47 17.25
C PRO A 268 18.23 2.47 16.68
N THR A 269 19.08 1.63 17.25
CA THR A 269 20.46 1.39 16.73
C THR A 269 20.52 0.24 15.73
N GLU A 270 19.40 -0.47 15.60
CA GLU A 270 19.22 -1.58 14.66
C GLU A 270 17.75 -1.64 14.24
N PHE A 271 17.50 -1.99 13.00
CA PHE A 271 16.16 -2.30 12.52
C PHE A 271 16.20 -3.57 11.66
N MET A 272 15.51 -4.62 12.13
CA MET A 272 15.40 -5.91 11.44
C MET A 272 16.75 -6.54 11.05
N GLY A 273 17.70 -6.53 11.99
CA GLY A 273 19.06 -7.04 11.80
C GLY A 273 19.97 -6.12 10.99
N ILE A 274 19.50 -4.92 10.61
CA ILE A 274 20.31 -3.92 9.90
C ILE A 274 20.78 -2.88 10.91
N PRO A 275 22.09 -2.75 11.18
CA PRO A 275 22.60 -1.69 12.02
C PRO A 275 22.27 -0.31 11.47
N LEU A 276 21.81 0.57 12.34
CA LEU A 276 21.58 1.99 12.06
C LEU A 276 22.66 2.78 12.79
N ASP A 277 23.46 3.53 12.04
CA ASP A 277 24.48 4.35 12.66
C ASP A 277 23.88 5.67 13.23
N ARG A 278 24.70 6.37 14.03
CA ARG A 278 24.28 7.59 14.71
C ARG A 278 23.92 8.74 13.76
N ASP A 279 24.46 8.71 12.54
CA ASP A 279 24.28 9.76 11.54
C ASP A 279 23.05 9.53 10.65
N THR A 280 22.38 8.37 10.78
CA THR A 280 21.21 8.04 9.97
C THR A 280 20.13 9.14 10.07
N GLY A 281 19.85 9.64 11.27
CA GLY A 281 18.89 10.71 11.47
C GLY A 281 19.27 12.00 10.76
N SER A 282 20.52 12.45 10.92
CA SER A 282 21.00 13.67 10.24
C SER A 282 21.00 13.51 8.71
N ARG A 283 21.29 12.33 8.21
CA ARG A 283 21.20 12.04 6.76
C ARG A 283 19.76 12.10 6.25
N ILE A 284 18.78 11.59 6.99
CA ILE A 284 17.35 11.69 6.62
C ILE A 284 16.95 13.16 6.53
N ALA A 285 17.37 13.98 7.50
CA ALA A 285 17.13 15.43 7.47
C ALA A 285 17.77 16.11 6.25
N ARG A 286 19.02 15.73 5.91
CA ARG A 286 19.72 16.23 4.71
C ARG A 286 18.99 15.83 3.42
N VAL A 287 18.54 14.58 3.31
CA VAL A 287 17.74 14.11 2.15
C VAL A 287 16.46 14.91 2.05
N ARG A 288 15.73 15.12 3.15
CA ARG A 288 14.51 15.93 3.18
C ARG A 288 14.75 17.34 2.66
N GLU A 289 15.82 17.98 3.11
CA GLU A 289 16.18 19.34 2.66
C GLU A 289 16.59 19.35 1.18
N ALA A 290 17.40 18.42 0.73
CA ALA A 290 17.79 18.29 -0.68
C ALA A 290 16.57 18.09 -1.60
N LEU A 291 15.61 17.25 -1.17
CA LEU A 291 14.35 17.07 -1.87
C LEU A 291 13.51 18.34 -1.90
N ARG A 292 13.41 19.07 -0.78
CA ARG A 292 12.67 20.36 -0.70
C ARG A 292 13.23 21.35 -1.71
N VAL A 293 14.55 21.53 -1.73
CA VAL A 293 15.21 22.45 -2.66
C VAL A 293 15.02 22.03 -4.12
N ARG A 294 15.21 20.73 -4.41
CA ARG A 294 15.08 20.21 -5.77
C ARG A 294 13.64 20.30 -6.29
N LEU A 295 12.67 19.91 -5.49
CA LEU A 295 11.27 19.89 -5.88
C LEU A 295 10.67 21.31 -6.01
N ALA A 296 11.23 22.31 -5.34
CA ALA A 296 10.83 23.70 -5.52
C ALA A 296 11.08 24.23 -6.95
N THR A 297 11.92 23.55 -7.75
CA THR A 297 12.12 23.87 -9.17
C THR A 297 10.99 23.36 -10.08
N TYR A 298 10.04 22.60 -9.55
CA TYR A 298 8.91 22.04 -10.27
C TYR A 298 7.57 22.68 -9.83
N PRO A 299 7.14 23.79 -10.43
CA PRO A 299 5.94 24.52 -9.99
C PRO A 299 4.63 23.71 -10.16
N SER A 300 4.65 22.66 -10.98
CA SER A 300 3.51 21.77 -11.20
C SER A 300 3.44 20.62 -10.18
N VAL A 301 4.39 20.50 -9.27
CA VAL A 301 4.40 19.48 -8.21
C VAL A 301 3.95 20.12 -6.91
N VAL A 302 2.95 19.52 -6.28
CA VAL A 302 2.55 19.92 -4.92
C VAL A 302 3.47 19.23 -3.93
N VAL A 303 4.30 19.99 -3.23
CA VAL A 303 5.22 19.46 -2.21
C VAL A 303 4.59 19.63 -0.84
N ILE A 304 4.45 18.54 -0.10
CA ILE A 304 3.85 18.55 1.24
C ILE A 304 4.87 18.06 2.25
N ASP A 305 5.11 18.83 3.27
CA ASP A 305 6.02 18.55 4.38
C ASP A 305 5.25 18.37 5.68
N ASP A 306 5.92 17.87 6.70
CA ASP A 306 5.45 17.86 8.09
C ASP A 306 4.08 17.19 8.29
N LEU A 307 3.93 15.99 7.69
CA LEU A 307 2.70 15.20 7.80
C LEU A 307 2.58 14.44 9.13
N MET A 308 3.68 14.32 9.88
CA MET A 308 3.73 13.59 11.16
C MET A 308 4.28 14.47 12.27
N PRO A 309 3.76 14.38 13.50
CA PRO A 309 4.29 15.13 14.64
C PRO A 309 5.75 14.78 14.94
N HIS A 310 6.54 15.78 15.34
CA HIS A 310 7.91 15.62 15.85
C HIS A 310 7.89 15.13 17.31
N ASP A 311 7.35 13.91 17.51
CA ASP A 311 7.21 13.31 18.82
C ASP A 311 7.43 11.79 18.70
N HIS A 312 8.43 11.27 19.43
CA HIS A 312 8.83 9.87 19.40
C HIS A 312 7.70 8.89 19.77
N ARG A 313 6.70 9.34 20.53
CA ARG A 313 5.54 8.52 20.92
C ARG A 313 4.69 8.07 19.72
N TRP A 314 4.84 8.72 18.56
CA TRP A 314 4.15 8.33 17.33
C TRP A 314 4.84 7.18 16.59
N TYR A 315 6.05 6.81 16.98
CA TYR A 315 6.91 5.85 16.29
C TYR A 315 7.31 4.71 17.23
N PRO A 316 6.50 3.65 17.38
CA PRO A 316 6.72 2.57 18.37
C PRO A 316 8.03 1.80 18.16
N ASP A 317 8.45 1.63 16.91
CA ASP A 317 9.73 1.00 16.54
C ASP A 317 10.84 2.02 16.24
N GLY A 318 10.55 3.32 16.45
CA GLY A 318 11.44 4.43 16.14
C GLY A 318 11.50 4.85 14.68
N LEU A 319 10.76 4.16 13.79
CA LEU A 319 10.77 4.41 12.34
C LEU A 319 9.36 4.56 11.74
N HIS A 320 8.43 3.73 12.17
CA HIS A 320 7.08 3.63 11.58
C HIS A 320 6.01 4.03 12.59
N PRO A 321 4.98 4.73 12.14
CA PRO A 321 3.86 5.09 13.01
C PRO A 321 2.92 3.89 13.23
N PHE A 322 2.13 3.94 14.30
CA PHE A 322 0.97 3.08 14.48
C PHE A 322 -0.16 3.40 13.47
N ALA A 323 -1.23 2.58 13.48
CA ALA A 323 -2.43 2.80 12.65
C ALA A 323 -3.03 4.21 12.81
N TRP A 324 -3.04 4.76 14.03
CA TRP A 324 -3.49 6.13 14.29
C TRP A 324 -2.52 7.20 13.76
N GLY A 325 -1.22 6.91 13.64
CA GLY A 325 -0.26 7.78 12.97
C GLY A 325 -0.48 7.81 11.45
N PHE A 326 -0.84 6.70 10.84
CA PHE A 326 -1.27 6.68 9.43
C PHE A 326 -2.58 7.44 9.22
N ALA A 327 -3.50 7.42 10.20
CA ALA A 327 -4.68 8.29 10.17
C ALA A 327 -4.27 9.76 10.16
N ARG A 328 -3.35 10.15 11.04
CA ARG A 328 -2.82 11.52 11.11
C ARG A 328 -2.13 11.95 9.80
N PHE A 329 -1.34 11.05 9.20
CA PHE A 329 -0.72 11.29 7.90
C PHE A 329 -1.78 11.55 6.82
N ALA A 330 -2.81 10.70 6.76
CA ALA A 330 -3.92 10.85 5.81
C ALA A 330 -4.68 12.17 6.02
N GLU A 331 -5.03 12.52 7.25
CA GLU A 331 -5.69 13.78 7.61
C GLU A 331 -4.84 14.99 7.22
N GLY A 332 -3.54 14.96 7.53
CA GLY A 332 -2.60 16.02 7.19
C GLY A 332 -2.46 16.23 5.69
N LEU A 333 -2.44 15.14 4.92
CA LEU A 333 -2.42 15.19 3.46
C LEU A 333 -3.74 15.72 2.90
N ALA A 334 -4.88 15.20 3.36
CA ALA A 334 -6.21 15.64 2.92
C ALA A 334 -6.49 17.12 3.25
N ALA A 335 -5.95 17.63 4.37
CA ALA A 335 -6.10 19.04 4.73
C ALA A 335 -5.33 20.01 3.81
N ARG A 336 -4.28 19.54 3.14
CA ARG A 336 -3.37 20.34 2.30
C ARG A 336 -3.52 20.11 0.81
N PHE A 337 -4.18 19.01 0.43
CA PHE A 337 -4.40 18.64 -0.95
C PHE A 337 -5.75 17.93 -1.13
N HIS A 338 -6.49 18.41 -2.12
CA HIS A 338 -7.72 17.77 -2.59
C HIS A 338 -7.59 17.48 -4.08
N PRO A 339 -7.76 16.22 -4.51
CA PRO A 339 -7.80 15.89 -5.93
C PRO A 339 -8.88 16.71 -6.65
N THR A 340 -8.57 17.25 -7.82
CA THR A 340 -9.56 18.01 -8.60
C THR A 340 -10.62 17.09 -9.20
N ALA A 341 -11.86 17.60 -9.38
CA ALA A 341 -12.99 16.81 -9.89
C ALA A 341 -12.78 16.21 -11.30
N ALA A 342 -11.80 16.70 -12.07
CA ALA A 342 -11.40 16.09 -13.33
C ALA A 342 -10.78 14.69 -13.16
N SER A 343 -10.29 14.37 -11.97
CA SER A 343 -9.70 13.08 -11.60
C SER A 343 -10.73 12.02 -11.18
N VAL A 344 -12.02 12.33 -11.15
CA VAL A 344 -13.10 11.48 -10.60
C VAL A 344 -14.04 10.92 -11.70
N ARG A 345 -13.67 11.02 -12.99
CA ARG A 345 -14.52 10.49 -14.10
C ARG A 345 -14.12 9.09 -14.51
#